data_e8cfb00115ed8adcff6262ecd47929da
#
_entry.id   e8cfb00115ed8adcff6262ecd47929da
#
_cell.length_a   1.000
_cell.length_b   1.000
_cell.length_c   1.000
_cell.angle_alpha   90.00
_cell.angle_beta   90.00
_cell.angle_gamma   90.00
#
_symmetry.space_group_name_H-M   'P 1'
#
loop_
_entity.id
_entity.type
_entity.pdbx_description
1 polymer ?
#
loop_
_entity_poly.entity_id
_entity_poly.type
_entity_poly.pdbx_seq_one_letter_code
_entity_poly.pdbx_strand_id
1 'polypeptide(L)'
;MAETKVVSFDELSAHNTPEDCWLVIGGEVWDVSKFAPAHPGGSYLIYKYAANDATEAFSEVHASTVLRENLPVDCFIGALERSSIPKEWNSQQQQQGQRKSVSESTAEEKPPLHSILNSYDFDASAAVFASKKAYTFYSTADTDCWTRHANEAMLKRIWFRPRVMRNVESIDTSGSMLGIPMALPLFICPTGLAKLISPEAENGLARAAKSTGILEIISTSASYPIQEIASQAPGYPFFLQLYVNKQRQKSVELLSKARSMGMRAIFVTVDAAGRGKRESDERLVVDEIIVSPVTGEQVKADKKGGGLTRSTGNYIDQSTTWDDIAWIRQHTDLPIVLKGIGSAEDARLAMAHNVDGILLSNHGGRNLDYSPPAILLLLEMHRCCPEIFDKMEVFVDGGFRRGADVLKALCLGAKAVGIGRTFLYALNYGTQGVEHLVEIIQSELESAMKLIGVKDLSEVHPGLVNTSDVDHLVPANTNHPYVRWRSTPKL
;
A
#
# COMPACT_ATOMS: atom_id res chain seq x y z
N MET A 1 27.54 42.41 -26.62
CA MET A 1 26.38 41.68 -26.07
C MET A 1 25.66 41.14 -27.29
N ALA A 2 25.58 39.83 -27.49
CA ALA A 2 24.80 39.26 -28.58
C ALA A 2 23.33 39.63 -28.36
N GLU A 3 22.65 40.11 -29.40
CA GLU A 3 21.20 40.38 -29.36
C GLU A 3 20.50 39.06 -29.03
N THR A 4 19.72 39.04 -27.96
CA THR A 4 18.90 37.87 -27.58
C THR A 4 17.84 37.65 -28.67
N LYS A 5 17.83 36.47 -29.29
CA LYS A 5 16.82 36.09 -30.28
C LYS A 5 15.42 36.24 -29.68
N VAL A 6 14.51 36.89 -30.45
CA VAL A 6 13.10 36.95 -30.06
C VAL A 6 12.35 35.87 -30.81
N VAL A 7 11.55 35.09 -30.09
CA VAL A 7 10.78 33.96 -30.62
C VAL A 7 9.30 34.30 -30.62
N SER A 8 8.65 34.19 -31.78
CA SER A 8 7.21 34.43 -31.92
C SER A 8 6.40 33.23 -31.35
N PHE A 9 5.11 33.48 -31.03
CA PHE A 9 4.21 32.41 -30.62
C PHE A 9 4.00 31.34 -31.69
N ASP A 10 3.96 31.72 -32.96
CA ASP A 10 3.81 30.79 -34.08
C ASP A 10 5.05 29.88 -34.20
N GLU A 11 6.25 30.44 -34.00
CA GLU A 11 7.49 29.66 -33.98
C GLU A 11 7.49 28.68 -32.80
N LEU A 12 7.16 29.11 -31.60
CA LEU A 12 7.04 28.24 -30.41
C LEU A 12 6.05 27.09 -30.65
N SER A 13 4.89 27.40 -31.22
CA SER A 13 3.78 26.45 -31.42
C SER A 13 4.13 25.28 -32.40
N ALA A 14 5.12 25.50 -33.27
CA ALA A 14 5.59 24.46 -34.18
C ALA A 14 6.36 23.34 -33.49
N HIS A 15 6.90 23.58 -32.28
CA HIS A 15 7.78 22.67 -31.53
C HIS A 15 7.03 21.99 -30.36
N ASN A 16 6.02 21.17 -30.69
CA ASN A 16 5.06 20.60 -29.72
C ASN A 16 5.03 19.07 -29.68
N THR A 17 6.05 18.40 -30.24
CA THR A 17 6.15 16.93 -30.23
C THR A 17 7.23 16.44 -29.27
N PRO A 18 7.23 15.16 -28.87
CA PRO A 18 8.28 14.60 -28.01
C PRO A 18 9.69 14.70 -28.60
N GLU A 19 9.82 14.63 -29.94
CA GLU A 19 11.07 14.70 -30.66
C GLU A 19 11.54 16.14 -30.88
N ASP A 20 10.61 17.09 -30.82
CA ASP A 20 10.83 18.52 -31.02
C ASP A 20 9.98 19.32 -30.06
N CYS A 21 10.52 19.47 -28.82
CA CYS A 21 9.82 19.96 -27.67
C CYS A 21 10.43 21.25 -27.14
N TRP A 22 9.78 22.38 -27.40
CA TRP A 22 10.12 23.65 -26.77
C TRP A 22 9.10 24.01 -25.70
N LEU A 23 9.55 24.71 -24.66
CA LEU A 23 8.67 25.22 -23.63
C LEU A 23 9.14 26.60 -23.14
N VAL A 24 8.24 27.32 -22.46
CA VAL A 24 8.54 28.63 -21.91
C VAL A 24 8.72 28.52 -20.39
N ILE A 25 9.80 29.10 -19.87
CA ILE A 25 10.04 29.26 -18.43
C ILE A 25 10.55 30.64 -18.15
N GLY A 26 9.80 31.42 -17.35
CA GLY A 26 10.15 32.79 -17.00
C GLY A 26 10.15 33.78 -18.19
N GLY A 27 9.41 33.44 -19.25
CA GLY A 27 9.39 34.21 -20.50
C GLY A 27 10.55 33.89 -21.44
N GLU A 28 11.39 32.93 -21.12
CA GLU A 28 12.48 32.42 -21.96
C GLU A 28 12.05 31.11 -22.62
N VAL A 29 12.39 30.93 -23.88
CA VAL A 29 12.10 29.72 -24.68
C VAL A 29 13.28 28.79 -24.63
N TRP A 30 13.01 27.51 -24.29
CA TRP A 30 14.01 26.47 -24.12
C TRP A 30 13.68 25.25 -24.97
N ASP A 31 14.65 24.76 -25.75
CA ASP A 31 14.58 23.46 -26.42
C ASP A 31 15.00 22.36 -25.45
N VAL A 32 14.04 21.56 -25.04
CA VAL A 32 14.27 20.45 -24.10
C VAL A 32 14.11 19.08 -24.75
N SER A 33 14.04 19.00 -26.08
CA SER A 33 13.83 17.77 -26.85
C SER A 33 14.80 16.66 -26.45
N LYS A 34 16.10 16.99 -26.37
CA LYS A 34 17.16 16.04 -26.02
C LYS A 34 17.22 15.72 -24.51
N PHE A 35 16.78 16.66 -23.69
CA PHE A 35 16.82 16.51 -22.22
C PHE A 35 15.61 15.77 -21.69
N ALA A 36 14.43 15.95 -22.26
CA ALA A 36 13.17 15.42 -21.76
C ALA A 36 13.21 13.89 -21.47
N PRO A 37 13.81 13.03 -22.34
CA PRO A 37 13.92 11.58 -22.05
C PRO A 37 14.75 11.24 -20.82
N ALA A 38 15.70 12.10 -20.43
CA ALA A 38 16.60 11.90 -19.30
C ALA A 38 16.14 12.66 -18.02
N HIS A 39 14.98 13.33 -18.07
CA HIS A 39 14.49 14.12 -16.94
C HIS A 39 14.19 13.23 -15.73
N PRO A 40 14.79 13.48 -14.54
CA PRO A 40 14.61 12.64 -13.35
C PRO A 40 13.15 12.48 -12.88
N GLY A 41 12.30 13.49 -13.13
CA GLY A 41 10.86 13.47 -12.84
C GLY A 41 10.01 12.73 -13.88
N GLY A 42 10.64 12.23 -14.95
CA GLY A 42 9.99 11.58 -16.09
C GLY A 42 9.68 12.53 -17.24
N SER A 43 9.85 12.05 -18.48
CA SER A 43 9.67 12.83 -19.71
C SER A 43 8.25 13.37 -19.89
N TYR A 44 7.26 12.63 -19.40
CA TYR A 44 5.84 13.03 -19.49
C TYR A 44 5.57 14.40 -18.85
N LEU A 45 6.25 14.73 -17.76
CA LEU A 45 6.07 16.05 -17.10
C LEU A 45 6.53 17.21 -17.98
N ILE A 46 7.55 17.00 -18.82
CA ILE A 46 8.03 18.00 -19.79
C ILE A 46 7.10 18.05 -21.00
N TYR A 47 6.78 16.90 -21.60
CA TYR A 47 5.95 16.85 -22.81
C TYR A 47 4.54 17.42 -22.62
N LYS A 48 4.02 17.37 -21.40
CA LYS A 48 2.74 18.01 -21.06
C LYS A 48 2.73 19.51 -21.31
N TYR A 49 3.90 20.14 -21.27
CA TYR A 49 4.06 21.58 -21.47
C TYR A 49 4.70 21.93 -22.81
N ALA A 50 4.81 20.98 -23.77
CA ALA A 50 5.33 21.24 -25.11
C ALA A 50 4.57 22.41 -25.76
N ALA A 51 5.31 23.40 -26.30
CA ALA A 51 4.81 24.66 -26.85
C ALA A 51 3.96 25.51 -25.85
N ASN A 52 4.08 25.30 -24.53
CA ASN A 52 3.34 26.00 -23.49
C ASN A 52 4.27 26.62 -22.44
N ASP A 53 3.68 27.45 -21.57
CA ASP A 53 4.37 28.04 -20.43
C ASP A 53 4.39 27.08 -19.26
N ALA A 54 5.57 26.64 -18.88
CA ALA A 54 5.83 25.76 -17.74
C ALA A 54 6.34 26.53 -16.50
N THR A 55 6.34 27.85 -16.50
CA THR A 55 6.98 28.69 -15.46
C THR A 55 6.49 28.32 -14.07
N GLU A 56 5.18 28.22 -13.87
CA GLU A 56 4.60 27.92 -12.56
C GLU A 56 5.01 26.51 -12.10
N ALA A 57 4.80 25.50 -12.94
CA ALA A 57 5.12 24.12 -12.63
C ALA A 57 6.63 23.92 -12.37
N PHE A 58 7.48 24.62 -13.11
CA PHE A 58 8.92 24.62 -12.92
C PHE A 58 9.31 25.25 -11.59
N SER A 59 8.76 26.42 -11.27
CA SER A 59 9.11 27.17 -10.06
C SER A 59 8.64 26.50 -8.76
N GLU A 60 7.64 25.60 -8.83
CA GLU A 60 7.19 24.80 -7.69
C GLU A 60 8.23 23.76 -7.26
N VAL A 61 9.11 23.32 -8.18
CA VAL A 61 10.01 22.19 -7.96
C VAL A 61 11.47 22.58 -8.09
N HIS A 62 11.80 23.58 -8.93
CA HIS A 62 13.15 23.95 -9.30
C HIS A 62 13.47 25.42 -8.98
N ALA A 63 14.73 25.66 -8.60
CA ALA A 63 15.25 27.02 -8.53
C ALA A 63 15.43 27.60 -9.95
N SER A 64 15.32 28.92 -10.10
CA SER A 64 15.43 29.61 -11.39
C SER A 64 16.76 29.41 -12.12
N THR A 65 17.82 29.05 -11.39
CA THR A 65 19.16 28.81 -11.94
C THR A 65 19.33 27.45 -12.61
N VAL A 66 18.45 26.46 -12.28
CA VAL A 66 18.61 25.04 -12.65
C VAL A 66 18.75 24.84 -14.16
N LEU A 67 18.02 25.58 -14.99
CA LEU A 67 18.11 25.46 -16.45
C LEU A 67 19.50 25.80 -16.96
N ARG A 68 20.04 26.91 -16.51
CA ARG A 68 21.36 27.43 -16.95
C ARG A 68 22.53 26.61 -16.39
N GLU A 69 22.33 25.96 -15.28
CA GLU A 69 23.34 25.10 -14.63
C GLU A 69 23.41 23.68 -15.21
N ASN A 70 22.25 23.17 -15.73
CA ASN A 70 22.13 21.76 -16.12
C ASN A 70 21.85 21.53 -17.60
N LEU A 71 21.42 22.56 -18.35
CA LEU A 71 21.22 22.43 -19.79
C LEU A 71 22.38 23.08 -20.56
N PRO A 72 22.78 22.49 -21.72
CA PRO A 72 23.68 23.14 -22.67
C PRO A 72 23.20 24.52 -23.11
N VAL A 73 24.14 25.42 -23.41
CA VAL A 73 23.83 26.82 -23.78
C VAL A 73 22.98 26.90 -25.05
N ASP A 74 23.09 25.95 -25.95
CA ASP A 74 22.32 25.82 -27.18
C ASP A 74 20.86 25.41 -26.95
N CYS A 75 20.48 24.98 -25.77
CA CYS A 75 19.10 24.74 -25.40
C CYS A 75 18.32 26.06 -25.15
N PHE A 76 18.99 27.16 -24.88
CA PHE A 76 18.36 28.46 -24.78
C PHE A 76 18.14 29.07 -26.18
N ILE A 77 16.86 29.17 -26.59
CA ILE A 77 16.50 29.64 -27.94
C ILE A 77 16.37 31.16 -27.97
N GLY A 78 15.74 31.78 -26.97
CA GLY A 78 15.54 33.21 -26.95
C GLY A 78 14.47 33.64 -25.96
N ALA A 79 14.00 34.89 -26.08
CA ALA A 79 12.90 35.44 -25.29
C ALA A 79 11.59 35.35 -26.09
N LEU A 80 10.49 34.98 -25.43
CA LEU A 80 9.17 34.91 -26.06
C LEU A 80 8.65 36.36 -26.35
N GLU A 81 8.21 36.62 -27.57
CA GLU A 81 7.60 37.89 -27.99
C GLU A 81 6.19 38.01 -27.41
N ARG A 82 6.03 38.79 -26.36
CA ARG A 82 4.74 38.98 -25.68
C ARG A 82 3.62 39.55 -26.58
N SER A 83 3.98 40.30 -27.61
CA SER A 83 3.02 40.88 -28.56
C SER A 83 2.46 39.86 -29.55
N SER A 84 3.13 38.74 -29.75
CA SER A 84 2.70 37.66 -30.64
C SER A 84 1.74 36.67 -29.99
N ILE A 85 1.54 36.75 -28.67
CA ILE A 85 0.76 35.80 -27.89
C ILE A 85 -0.75 36.02 -28.10
N PRO A 86 -1.52 35.01 -28.58
CA PRO A 86 -2.99 35.10 -28.71
C PRO A 86 -3.66 35.32 -27.36
N LYS A 87 -4.74 36.13 -27.34
CA LYS A 87 -5.50 36.36 -26.09
C LYS A 87 -6.05 35.09 -25.47
N GLU A 88 -6.35 34.10 -26.28
CA GLU A 88 -6.86 32.78 -25.87
C GLU A 88 -5.78 31.91 -25.19
N TRP A 89 -4.52 32.07 -25.54
CA TRP A 89 -3.41 31.34 -24.86
C TRP A 89 -3.25 31.82 -23.42
N ASN A 90 -3.39 33.09 -23.17
CA ASN A 90 -3.40 33.66 -21.81
C ASN A 90 -4.62 33.19 -20.99
N SER A 91 -5.78 32.95 -21.62
CA SER A 91 -6.96 32.45 -20.94
C SER A 91 -6.86 30.97 -20.64
N GLN A 92 -6.15 30.16 -21.44
CA GLN A 92 -5.84 28.78 -21.15
C GLN A 92 -4.83 28.62 -20.00
N GLN A 93 -3.86 29.55 -19.88
CA GLN A 93 -2.95 29.58 -18.73
C GLN A 93 -3.66 29.99 -17.43
N GLN A 94 -4.56 31.00 -17.50
CA GLN A 94 -5.39 31.35 -16.37
C GLN A 94 -6.31 30.21 -15.94
N GLN A 95 -6.78 29.37 -16.86
CA GLN A 95 -7.53 28.17 -16.54
C GLN A 95 -6.66 27.07 -15.97
N GLN A 96 -5.38 26.97 -16.35
CA GLN A 96 -4.43 26.00 -15.72
C GLN A 96 -3.91 26.49 -14.36
N GLY A 97 -3.67 27.78 -14.18
CA GLY A 97 -3.30 28.39 -12.89
C GLY A 97 -4.48 28.51 -11.92
N GLN A 98 -5.69 28.83 -12.43
CA GLN A 98 -6.91 28.86 -11.64
C GLN A 98 -7.42 27.49 -11.21
N ARG A 99 -6.99 26.39 -11.85
CA ARG A 99 -7.27 25.03 -11.35
C ARG A 99 -6.69 24.73 -9.97
N LYS A 100 -5.84 25.60 -9.43
CA LYS A 100 -5.32 25.48 -8.05
C LYS A 100 -5.98 26.42 -7.02
N SER A 101 -6.84 27.36 -7.42
CA SER A 101 -7.43 28.33 -6.49
C SER A 101 -8.95 28.48 -6.60
N VAL A 102 -9.66 27.70 -7.38
CA VAL A 102 -11.11 27.72 -7.42
C VAL A 102 -11.68 26.34 -7.18
N SER A 103 -11.97 26.08 -5.94
CA SER A 103 -13.11 25.25 -5.59
C SER A 103 -14.37 25.97 -6.09
N GLU A 104 -14.82 25.64 -7.30
CA GLU A 104 -16.24 25.65 -7.64
C GLU A 104 -16.43 25.35 -9.14
N SER A 105 -17.15 24.24 -9.39
CA SER A 105 -17.89 23.84 -10.60
C SER A 105 -17.12 23.61 -11.92
N THR A 106 -16.54 22.51 -12.13
CA THR A 106 -16.99 21.28 -12.75
C THR A 106 -16.36 20.18 -11.92
N ALA A 107 -17.07 19.66 -10.93
CA ALA A 107 -16.63 18.50 -10.18
C ALA A 107 -16.31 17.41 -11.21
N GLU A 108 -15.04 17.05 -11.35
CA GLU A 108 -14.71 15.81 -12.05
C GLU A 108 -15.62 14.75 -11.43
N GLU A 109 -16.52 14.19 -12.20
CA GLU A 109 -17.38 13.14 -11.70
C GLU A 109 -16.49 11.94 -11.42
N LYS A 110 -16.72 11.31 -10.27
CA LYS A 110 -16.02 10.10 -9.90
C LYS A 110 -16.19 9.06 -11.01
N PRO A 111 -15.10 8.46 -11.53
CA PRO A 111 -15.21 7.47 -12.60
C PRO A 111 -16.24 6.40 -12.24
N PRO A 112 -17.14 6.00 -13.17
CA PRO A 112 -18.10 4.95 -12.88
C PRO A 112 -17.36 3.64 -12.59
N LEU A 113 -17.90 2.83 -11.67
CA LEU A 113 -17.23 1.64 -11.17
C LEU A 113 -16.80 0.67 -12.29
N HIS A 114 -17.60 0.53 -13.33
CA HIS A 114 -17.28 -0.35 -14.47
C HIS A 114 -16.06 0.13 -15.31
N SER A 115 -15.61 1.38 -15.15
CA SER A 115 -14.40 1.90 -15.80
C SER A 115 -13.12 1.64 -14.99
N ILE A 116 -13.26 1.15 -13.77
CA ILE A 116 -12.15 0.74 -12.91
C ILE A 116 -11.72 -0.67 -13.34
N LEU A 117 -10.56 -0.79 -13.94
CA LEU A 117 -10.11 -2.06 -14.55
C LEU A 117 -9.06 -2.79 -13.70
N ASN A 118 -8.49 -2.12 -12.71
CA ASN A 118 -7.42 -2.68 -11.88
C ASN A 118 -7.29 -1.96 -10.53
N SER A 119 -6.46 -2.50 -9.65
CA SER A 119 -6.25 -1.97 -8.31
C SER A 119 -5.61 -0.57 -8.27
N TYR A 120 -4.86 -0.18 -9.31
CA TYR A 120 -4.24 1.15 -9.39
C TYR A 120 -5.26 2.23 -9.75
N ASP A 121 -6.31 1.89 -10.49
CA ASP A 121 -7.39 2.82 -10.82
C ASP A 121 -8.17 3.21 -9.55
N PHE A 122 -8.35 2.27 -8.60
CA PHE A 122 -8.92 2.59 -7.29
C PHE A 122 -8.04 3.56 -6.51
N ASP A 123 -6.71 3.39 -6.55
CA ASP A 123 -5.76 4.29 -5.88
C ASP A 123 -5.82 5.70 -6.50
N ALA A 124 -5.77 5.77 -7.83
CA ALA A 124 -5.88 7.03 -8.56
C ALA A 124 -7.21 7.75 -8.28
N SER A 125 -8.33 7.02 -8.28
CA SER A 125 -9.65 7.57 -7.92
C SER A 125 -9.68 8.04 -6.46
N ALA A 126 -9.16 7.27 -5.52
CA ALA A 126 -9.12 7.66 -4.11
C ALA A 126 -8.23 8.90 -3.87
N ALA A 127 -7.15 9.06 -4.64
CA ALA A 127 -6.29 10.24 -4.55
C ALA A 127 -7.03 11.55 -4.88
N VAL A 128 -8.02 11.47 -5.75
CA VAL A 128 -8.82 12.63 -6.18
C VAL A 128 -10.10 12.80 -5.36
N PHE A 129 -10.83 11.71 -5.10
CA PHE A 129 -12.21 11.74 -4.58
C PHE A 129 -12.34 11.40 -3.09
N ALA A 130 -11.32 10.84 -2.45
CA ALA A 130 -11.30 10.75 -1.00
C ALA A 130 -10.91 12.09 -0.37
N SER A 131 -11.27 12.31 0.90
CA SER A 131 -10.77 13.50 1.59
C SER A 131 -9.23 13.48 1.64
N LYS A 132 -8.60 14.63 1.49
CA LYS A 132 -7.14 14.77 1.56
C LYS A 132 -6.57 14.13 2.84
N LYS A 133 -7.28 14.30 3.96
CA LYS A 133 -6.96 13.69 5.26
C LYS A 133 -6.94 12.16 5.18
N ALA A 134 -8.00 11.56 4.66
CA ALA A 134 -8.13 10.11 4.53
C ALA A 134 -7.05 9.54 3.60
N TYR A 135 -6.93 10.10 2.40
CA TYR A 135 -5.95 9.62 1.45
C TYR A 135 -4.52 9.73 1.98
N THR A 136 -4.14 10.88 2.57
CA THR A 136 -2.81 11.07 3.15
C THR A 136 -2.56 10.09 4.29
N PHE A 137 -3.52 9.91 5.21
CA PHE A 137 -3.37 8.97 6.32
C PHE A 137 -3.10 7.53 5.85
N TYR A 138 -3.80 7.06 4.82
CA TYR A 138 -3.63 5.69 4.31
C TYR A 138 -2.46 5.54 3.35
N SER A 139 -2.25 6.50 2.44
CA SER A 139 -1.21 6.41 1.42
C SER A 139 0.20 6.55 1.99
N THR A 140 0.39 7.23 3.12
CA THR A 140 1.70 7.43 3.73
C THR A 140 2.27 6.15 4.37
N ALA A 141 3.58 6.15 4.57
CA ALA A 141 4.33 5.12 5.28
C ALA A 141 5.36 5.77 6.21
N ASP A 142 6.23 4.99 6.83
CA ASP A 142 7.28 5.53 7.70
C ASP A 142 8.35 6.27 6.89
N THR A 143 8.90 7.31 7.45
CA THR A 143 9.99 8.18 6.99
C THR A 143 10.03 8.39 5.46
N ASP A 144 10.93 7.70 4.75
CA ASP A 144 11.15 7.86 3.30
C ASP A 144 10.21 7.00 2.44
N CYS A 145 9.32 6.23 3.08
CA CYS A 145 8.42 5.28 2.41
C CYS A 145 9.14 4.20 1.58
N TRP A 146 10.42 3.94 1.86
CA TRP A 146 11.23 2.98 1.11
C TRP A 146 10.62 1.59 1.11
N THR A 147 10.31 1.04 2.30
CA THR A 147 9.71 -0.30 2.43
C THR A 147 8.37 -0.40 1.71
N ARG A 148 7.54 0.67 1.73
CA ARG A 148 6.28 0.71 0.99
C ARG A 148 6.51 0.47 -0.51
N HIS A 149 7.47 1.19 -1.11
CA HIS A 149 7.79 1.06 -2.53
C HIS A 149 8.49 -0.26 -2.84
N ALA A 150 9.40 -0.70 -1.96
CA ALA A 150 10.12 -1.95 -2.11
C ALA A 150 9.18 -3.17 -2.06
N ASN A 151 8.13 -3.16 -1.24
CA ASN A 151 7.12 -4.23 -1.21
C ASN A 151 6.55 -4.51 -2.61
N GLU A 152 6.17 -3.49 -3.34
CA GLU A 152 5.61 -3.63 -4.68
C GLU A 152 6.71 -3.91 -5.73
N ALA A 153 7.88 -3.24 -5.61
CA ALA A 153 8.97 -3.39 -6.55
C ALA A 153 9.55 -4.82 -6.56
N MET A 154 9.67 -5.48 -5.39
CA MET A 154 10.21 -6.84 -5.33
C MET A 154 9.26 -7.88 -5.93
N LEU A 155 7.96 -7.70 -5.82
CA LEU A 155 6.98 -8.54 -6.52
C LEU A 155 7.17 -8.51 -8.04
N LYS A 156 7.50 -7.34 -8.61
CA LYS A 156 7.73 -7.17 -10.06
C LYS A 156 9.02 -7.84 -10.56
N ARG A 157 9.95 -8.18 -9.68
CA ARG A 157 11.22 -8.84 -9.99
C ARG A 157 11.17 -10.37 -9.91
N ILE A 158 10.04 -10.94 -9.51
CA ILE A 158 9.81 -12.38 -9.52
C ILE A 158 9.07 -12.74 -10.80
N TRP A 159 9.63 -13.67 -11.58
CA TRP A 159 9.11 -14.05 -12.88
C TRP A 159 8.40 -15.39 -12.81
N PHE A 160 7.31 -15.56 -13.56
CA PHE A 160 6.71 -16.87 -13.75
C PHE A 160 7.54 -17.76 -14.70
N ARG A 161 7.41 -19.07 -14.51
CA ARG A 161 7.96 -20.11 -15.38
C ARG A 161 6.79 -20.92 -15.98
N PRO A 162 6.16 -20.43 -17.06
CA PRO A 162 4.97 -21.04 -17.62
C PRO A 162 5.19 -22.50 -18.05
N ARG A 163 4.18 -23.32 -17.83
CA ARG A 163 4.12 -24.71 -18.33
C ARG A 163 3.02 -24.77 -19.37
N VAL A 164 3.37 -25.23 -20.57
CA VAL A 164 2.47 -25.33 -21.70
C VAL A 164 1.89 -26.73 -21.87
N MET A 165 0.85 -26.89 -22.69
CA MET A 165 0.18 -28.17 -22.99
C MET A 165 -0.42 -28.84 -21.74
N ARG A 166 -0.94 -28.03 -20.82
CA ARG A 166 -1.67 -28.47 -19.62
C ARG A 166 -3.15 -28.26 -19.83
N ASN A 167 -3.99 -29.16 -19.31
CA ASN A 167 -5.43 -28.92 -19.31
C ASN A 167 -5.78 -27.92 -18.19
N VAL A 168 -6.22 -26.75 -18.60
CA VAL A 168 -6.62 -25.63 -17.74
C VAL A 168 -8.00 -25.10 -18.15
N GLU A 169 -8.84 -25.97 -18.65
CA GLU A 169 -10.21 -25.64 -19.10
C GLU A 169 -11.04 -25.07 -17.93
N SER A 170 -10.92 -25.69 -16.76
CA SER A 170 -11.54 -25.21 -15.52
C SER A 170 -10.48 -24.86 -14.48
N ILE A 171 -10.64 -23.70 -13.84
CA ILE A 171 -9.78 -23.23 -12.77
C ILE A 171 -10.54 -23.22 -11.45
N ASP A 172 -9.92 -23.72 -10.41
CA ASP A 172 -10.39 -23.63 -9.03
C ASP A 172 -9.42 -22.78 -8.21
N THR A 173 -9.87 -21.61 -7.77
CA THR A 173 -9.13 -20.70 -6.92
C THR A 173 -9.42 -20.90 -5.44
N SER A 174 -10.33 -21.81 -5.09
CA SER A 174 -10.75 -22.03 -3.70
C SER A 174 -9.59 -22.51 -2.82
N GLY A 175 -9.62 -22.09 -1.58
CA GLY A 175 -8.61 -22.42 -0.58
C GLY A 175 -9.19 -22.48 0.82
N SER A 176 -8.31 -22.45 1.80
CA SER A 176 -8.71 -22.36 3.21
C SER A 176 -7.70 -21.54 4.00
N MET A 177 -8.17 -20.95 5.09
CA MET A 177 -7.37 -20.21 6.06
C MET A 177 -7.78 -20.66 7.46
N LEU A 178 -6.86 -21.28 8.20
CA LEU A 178 -7.13 -21.87 9.52
C LEU A 178 -8.32 -22.84 9.50
N GLY A 179 -8.39 -23.66 8.44
CA GLY A 179 -9.46 -24.64 8.24
C GLY A 179 -10.79 -24.02 7.77
N ILE A 180 -10.88 -22.73 7.53
CA ILE A 180 -12.09 -22.05 7.05
C ILE A 180 -12.03 -21.93 5.54
N PRO A 181 -13.02 -22.48 4.80
CA PRO A 181 -13.06 -22.36 3.35
C PRO A 181 -13.17 -20.91 2.87
N MET A 182 -12.55 -20.62 1.74
CA MET A 182 -12.61 -19.33 1.08
C MET A 182 -12.63 -19.52 -0.45
N ALA A 183 -13.37 -18.66 -1.15
CA ALA A 183 -13.49 -18.74 -2.60
C ALA A 183 -12.20 -18.34 -3.33
N LEU A 184 -11.39 -17.50 -2.70
CA LEU A 184 -10.15 -16.95 -3.23
C LEU A 184 -9.13 -16.86 -2.10
N PRO A 185 -7.84 -17.21 -2.30
CA PRO A 185 -6.80 -17.14 -1.25
C PRO A 185 -6.38 -15.69 -0.94
N LEU A 186 -7.38 -14.88 -0.63
CA LEU A 186 -7.31 -13.45 -0.40
C LEU A 186 -8.10 -13.07 0.85
N PHE A 187 -7.54 -12.20 1.68
CA PHE A 187 -8.25 -11.67 2.83
C PHE A 187 -8.07 -10.15 2.98
N ILE A 188 -9.06 -9.52 3.60
CA ILE A 188 -9.01 -8.11 3.95
C ILE A 188 -8.16 -7.96 5.21
N CYS A 189 -7.02 -7.27 5.09
CA CYS A 189 -6.15 -6.96 6.23
C CYS A 189 -6.87 -6.08 7.26
N PRO A 190 -6.52 -6.20 8.56
CA PRO A 190 -7.07 -5.33 9.58
C PRO A 190 -6.64 -3.87 9.32
N THR A 191 -7.61 -3.04 9.00
CA THR A 191 -7.43 -1.61 8.79
C THR A 191 -8.33 -0.84 9.74
N GLY A 192 -7.79 0.16 10.39
CA GLY A 192 -8.57 0.99 11.31
C GLY A 192 -9.11 2.25 10.64
N LEU A 193 -10.14 2.85 11.26
CA LEU A 193 -10.69 4.15 10.87
C LEU A 193 -11.27 4.21 9.45
N ALA A 194 -11.81 3.11 8.92
CA ALA A 194 -12.31 3.03 7.55
C ALA A 194 -13.43 4.04 7.23
N LYS A 195 -14.10 4.60 8.25
CA LYS A 195 -15.07 5.69 8.12
C LYS A 195 -14.47 6.99 7.53
N LEU A 196 -13.16 7.15 7.61
CA LEU A 196 -12.47 8.28 6.94
C LEU A 196 -12.60 8.22 5.41
N ILE A 197 -12.72 7.02 4.86
CA ILE A 197 -12.79 6.79 3.40
C ILE A 197 -14.24 6.70 2.92
N SER A 198 -15.11 6.08 3.70
CA SER A 198 -16.51 5.85 3.36
C SER A 198 -17.38 5.76 4.60
N PRO A 199 -18.63 6.28 4.57
CA PRO A 199 -19.57 6.08 5.67
C PRO A 199 -19.89 4.60 5.94
N GLU A 200 -19.76 3.72 4.93
CA GLU A 200 -19.98 2.28 5.10
C GLU A 200 -18.87 1.62 5.92
N ALA A 201 -17.66 2.16 5.86
CA ALA A 201 -16.50 1.74 6.65
C ALA A 201 -16.34 0.21 6.71
N GLU A 202 -16.00 -0.33 7.88
CA GLU A 202 -15.81 -1.75 8.11
C GLU A 202 -17.12 -2.55 7.92
N ASN A 203 -18.29 -1.92 8.05
CA ASN A 203 -19.59 -2.53 7.74
C ASN A 203 -19.68 -2.91 6.25
N GLY A 204 -19.18 -2.06 5.36
CA GLY A 204 -19.09 -2.33 3.93
C GLY A 204 -18.11 -3.44 3.60
N LEU A 205 -16.94 -3.47 4.28
CA LEU A 205 -15.96 -4.54 4.12
C LEU A 205 -16.55 -5.90 4.51
N ALA A 206 -17.26 -5.97 5.64
CA ALA A 206 -17.88 -7.20 6.12
C ALA A 206 -18.95 -7.75 5.15
N ARG A 207 -19.78 -6.88 4.57
CA ARG A 207 -20.76 -7.29 3.54
C ARG A 207 -20.06 -7.83 2.30
N ALA A 208 -19.04 -7.14 1.82
CA ALA A 208 -18.27 -7.55 0.65
C ALA A 208 -17.51 -8.86 0.89
N ALA A 209 -16.92 -9.04 2.08
CA ALA A 209 -16.25 -10.29 2.43
C ALA A 209 -17.20 -11.48 2.31
N LYS A 210 -18.41 -11.33 2.84
CA LYS A 210 -19.45 -12.39 2.75
C LYS A 210 -19.92 -12.64 1.32
N SER A 211 -20.22 -11.60 0.54
CA SER A 211 -20.75 -11.76 -0.82
C SER A 211 -19.73 -12.35 -1.78
N THR A 212 -18.43 -12.08 -1.58
CA THR A 212 -17.34 -12.57 -2.43
C THR A 212 -16.69 -13.86 -1.92
N GLY A 213 -16.99 -14.27 -0.68
CA GLY A 213 -16.42 -15.48 -0.09
C GLY A 213 -14.94 -15.35 0.34
N ILE A 214 -14.41 -14.14 0.47
CA ILE A 214 -13.08 -13.90 1.04
C ILE A 214 -13.18 -13.63 2.55
N LEU A 215 -12.09 -13.78 3.30
CA LEU A 215 -12.11 -13.57 4.74
C LEU A 215 -11.71 -12.14 5.12
N GLU A 216 -12.15 -11.69 6.30
CA GLU A 216 -11.79 -10.39 6.85
C GLU A 216 -11.20 -10.53 8.25
N ILE A 217 -10.14 -9.77 8.53
CA ILE A 217 -9.60 -9.58 9.87
C ILE A 217 -10.06 -8.22 10.37
N ILE A 218 -11.00 -8.20 11.30
CA ILE A 218 -11.54 -6.96 11.89
C ILE A 218 -10.46 -6.32 12.77
N SER A 219 -10.24 -5.02 12.63
CA SER A 219 -9.26 -4.26 13.39
C SER A 219 -9.77 -3.85 14.77
N THR A 220 -8.92 -3.90 15.81
CA THR A 220 -9.21 -3.25 17.10
C THR A 220 -9.32 -1.72 17.01
N SER A 221 -8.89 -1.12 15.91
CA SER A 221 -9.02 0.31 15.65
C SER A 221 -10.14 0.62 14.65
N ALA A 222 -11.11 -0.27 14.47
CA ALA A 222 -12.24 -0.08 13.59
C ALA A 222 -13.09 1.15 14.00
N SER A 223 -13.75 1.75 13.02
CA SER A 223 -14.62 2.92 13.20
C SER A 223 -15.97 2.59 13.83
N TYR A 224 -16.38 1.33 13.70
CA TYR A 224 -17.62 0.81 14.27
C TYR A 224 -17.33 -0.25 15.34
N PRO A 225 -18.25 -0.45 16.30
CA PRO A 225 -18.15 -1.56 17.24
C PRO A 225 -18.06 -2.91 16.52
N ILE A 226 -17.22 -3.81 17.00
CA ILE A 226 -17.00 -5.13 16.37
C ILE A 226 -18.30 -5.92 16.24
N GLN A 227 -19.23 -5.79 17.21
CA GLN A 227 -20.53 -6.43 17.16
C GLN A 227 -21.38 -5.93 15.99
N GLU A 228 -21.32 -4.62 15.71
CA GLU A 228 -22.03 -4.02 14.60
C GLU A 228 -21.48 -4.53 13.25
N ILE A 229 -20.14 -4.57 13.11
CA ILE A 229 -19.47 -5.09 11.91
C ILE A 229 -19.85 -6.54 11.69
N ALA A 230 -19.74 -7.41 12.69
CA ALA A 230 -20.09 -8.82 12.59
C ALA A 230 -21.59 -9.03 12.25
N SER A 231 -22.46 -8.13 12.72
CA SER A 231 -23.90 -8.19 12.42
C SER A 231 -24.25 -7.90 10.96
N GLN A 232 -23.35 -7.27 10.18
CA GLN A 232 -23.54 -7.03 8.74
C GLN A 232 -23.49 -8.33 7.92
N ALA A 233 -22.86 -9.37 8.46
CA ALA A 233 -22.74 -10.68 7.81
C ALA A 233 -22.99 -11.81 8.81
N PRO A 234 -24.25 -12.01 9.27
CA PRO A 234 -24.57 -12.99 10.29
C PRO A 234 -24.11 -14.39 9.89
N GLY A 235 -23.44 -15.09 10.83
CA GLY A 235 -22.94 -16.45 10.64
C GLY A 235 -21.68 -16.55 9.75
N TYR A 236 -21.19 -15.44 9.21
CA TYR A 236 -19.94 -15.42 8.43
C TYR A 236 -18.73 -15.47 9.36
N PRO A 237 -17.66 -16.23 9.01
CA PRO A 237 -16.47 -16.33 9.86
C PRO A 237 -15.60 -15.08 9.73
N PHE A 238 -15.39 -14.42 10.85
CA PHE A 238 -14.45 -13.30 10.96
C PHE A 238 -13.26 -13.67 11.84
N PHE A 239 -12.15 -12.99 11.62
CA PHE A 239 -11.00 -12.98 12.51
C PHE A 239 -10.90 -11.63 13.22
N LEU A 240 -10.26 -11.59 14.37
CA LEU A 240 -10.03 -10.37 15.13
C LEU A 240 -8.51 -10.07 15.19
N GLN A 241 -8.11 -8.88 14.79
CA GLN A 241 -6.78 -8.37 15.08
C GLN A 241 -6.74 -7.79 16.49
N LEU A 242 -5.68 -8.12 17.24
CA LEU A 242 -5.43 -7.66 18.60
C LEU A 242 -4.13 -6.87 18.68
N TYR A 243 -4.20 -5.64 19.18
CA TYR A 243 -3.07 -5.02 19.87
C TYR A 243 -3.23 -5.27 21.37
N VAL A 244 -2.20 -5.80 22.01
CA VAL A 244 -2.23 -5.96 23.45
C VAL A 244 -2.27 -4.57 24.11
N ASN A 245 -3.27 -4.33 24.95
CA ASN A 245 -3.49 -3.04 25.60
C ASN A 245 -2.64 -2.91 26.86
N LYS A 246 -2.08 -1.72 27.14
CA LYS A 246 -1.41 -1.39 28.42
C LYS A 246 -2.27 -1.75 29.63
N GLN A 247 -3.58 -1.54 29.50
CA GLN A 247 -4.58 -2.00 30.47
C GLN A 247 -4.99 -3.42 30.07
N ARG A 248 -4.21 -4.42 30.51
CA ARG A 248 -4.35 -5.84 30.13
C ARG A 248 -5.79 -6.34 30.22
N GLN A 249 -6.57 -5.88 31.21
CA GLN A 249 -7.97 -6.24 31.39
C GLN A 249 -8.83 -5.93 30.16
N LYS A 250 -8.56 -4.83 29.44
CA LYS A 250 -9.27 -4.50 28.18
C LYS A 250 -9.02 -5.52 27.08
N SER A 251 -7.80 -6.09 27.03
CA SER A 251 -7.51 -7.18 26.09
C SER A 251 -8.25 -8.46 26.47
N VAL A 252 -8.34 -8.79 27.75
CA VAL A 252 -9.11 -9.94 28.24
C VAL A 252 -10.60 -9.80 27.87
N GLU A 253 -11.19 -8.65 28.12
CA GLU A 253 -12.57 -8.35 27.74
C GLU A 253 -12.81 -8.47 26.24
N LEU A 254 -11.86 -7.98 25.42
CA LEU A 254 -11.94 -8.07 23.96
C LEU A 254 -11.84 -9.52 23.48
N LEU A 255 -10.93 -10.33 24.04
CA LEU A 255 -10.82 -11.75 23.74
C LEU A 255 -12.10 -12.52 24.10
N SER A 256 -12.68 -12.24 25.26
CA SER A 256 -13.96 -12.82 25.68
C SER A 256 -15.10 -12.43 24.73
N LYS A 257 -15.17 -11.16 24.30
CA LYS A 257 -16.13 -10.70 23.30
C LYS A 257 -15.93 -11.40 21.95
N ALA A 258 -14.69 -11.52 21.48
CA ALA A 258 -14.37 -12.21 20.24
C ALA A 258 -14.92 -13.63 20.22
N ARG A 259 -14.71 -14.38 21.31
CA ARG A 259 -15.25 -15.72 21.46
C ARG A 259 -16.79 -15.76 21.42
N SER A 260 -17.43 -14.88 22.20
CA SER A 260 -18.91 -14.83 22.27
C SER A 260 -19.57 -14.43 20.94
N MET A 261 -18.87 -13.68 20.09
CA MET A 261 -19.32 -13.29 18.75
C MET A 261 -19.00 -14.33 17.66
N GLY A 262 -18.35 -15.45 18.02
CA GLY A 262 -18.01 -16.49 17.08
C GLY A 262 -16.84 -16.16 16.15
N MET A 263 -15.94 -15.26 16.56
CA MET A 263 -14.68 -15.05 15.85
C MET A 263 -13.90 -16.35 15.75
N ARG A 264 -13.16 -16.55 14.67
CA ARG A 264 -12.55 -17.84 14.35
C ARG A 264 -11.05 -17.90 14.62
N ALA A 265 -10.38 -16.74 14.79
CA ALA A 265 -8.98 -16.65 15.22
C ALA A 265 -8.66 -15.24 15.73
N ILE A 266 -7.54 -15.13 16.44
CA ILE A 266 -6.95 -13.88 16.94
C ILE A 266 -5.63 -13.64 16.22
N PHE A 267 -5.52 -12.49 15.53
CA PHE A 267 -4.30 -12.01 14.90
C PHE A 267 -3.61 -11.00 15.81
N VAL A 268 -2.63 -11.46 16.58
CA VAL A 268 -1.87 -10.60 17.50
C VAL A 268 -0.83 -9.83 16.71
N THR A 269 -0.94 -8.51 16.69
CA THR A 269 0.01 -7.64 15.99
C THR A 269 1.21 -7.36 16.88
N VAL A 270 2.40 -7.76 16.42
CA VAL A 270 3.66 -7.71 17.18
C VAL A 270 4.69 -6.70 16.61
N ASP A 271 4.44 -6.13 15.44
CA ASP A 271 5.32 -5.18 14.76
C ASP A 271 5.04 -3.70 15.11
N ALA A 272 4.25 -3.43 16.15
CA ALA A 272 3.78 -2.09 16.50
C ALA A 272 4.22 -1.64 17.91
N ALA A 273 5.39 -2.05 18.37
CA ALA A 273 5.97 -1.58 19.65
C ALA A 273 6.28 -0.07 19.64
N GLY A 274 6.47 0.52 18.47
CA GLY A 274 6.62 1.95 18.23
C GLY A 274 5.74 2.40 17.07
N ARG A 275 5.71 3.71 16.82
CA ARG A 275 5.01 4.29 15.67
C ARG A 275 6.02 4.77 14.67
N GLY A 276 5.85 4.38 13.42
CA GLY A 276 6.58 4.99 12.31
C GLY A 276 6.24 6.49 12.20
N LYS A 277 7.23 7.29 11.86
CA LYS A 277 7.09 8.72 11.63
C LYS A 277 6.47 8.95 10.25
N ARG A 278 5.20 9.29 10.20
CA ARG A 278 4.45 9.51 8.95
C ARG A 278 4.38 10.99 8.63
N GLU A 279 5.44 11.52 8.04
CA GLU A 279 5.63 12.95 7.85
C GLU A 279 4.50 13.63 7.07
N SER A 280 3.97 13.01 6.04
CA SER A 280 2.86 13.58 5.26
C SER A 280 1.58 13.71 6.09
N ASP A 281 1.30 12.73 6.97
CA ASP A 281 0.18 12.79 7.92
C ASP A 281 0.42 13.83 9.02
N GLU A 282 1.65 13.92 9.53
CA GLU A 282 2.00 14.90 10.57
C GLU A 282 1.94 16.35 10.09
N ARG A 283 2.15 16.60 8.79
CA ARG A 283 1.99 17.94 8.18
C ARG A 283 0.54 18.37 8.01
N LEU A 284 -0.41 17.44 8.10
CA LEU A 284 -1.82 17.79 8.07
C LEU A 284 -2.26 18.29 9.45
N VAL A 285 -2.59 19.57 9.52
CA VAL A 285 -3.24 20.14 10.70
C VAL A 285 -4.70 19.67 10.70
N VAL A 286 -5.11 19.00 11.75
CA VAL A 286 -6.49 18.52 11.94
C VAL A 286 -7.10 19.28 13.11
N ASP A 287 -8.06 20.15 12.82
CA ASP A 287 -8.77 20.93 13.83
C ASP A 287 -9.87 20.12 14.54
N GLU A 288 -10.19 18.93 14.02
CA GLU A 288 -11.23 18.07 14.58
C GLU A 288 -10.69 17.15 15.69
N ILE A 289 -11.46 17.01 16.75
CA ILE A 289 -11.23 16.01 17.78
C ILE A 289 -11.75 14.66 17.26
N ILE A 290 -10.84 13.72 17.01
CA ILE A 290 -11.22 12.36 16.64
C ILE A 290 -11.17 11.49 17.88
N VAL A 291 -12.29 10.82 18.18
CA VAL A 291 -12.39 9.87 19.29
C VAL A 291 -12.37 8.47 18.71
N SER A 292 -11.47 7.61 19.21
CA SER A 292 -11.50 6.18 18.87
C SER A 292 -12.69 5.50 19.53
N PRO A 293 -13.62 4.91 18.79
CA PRO A 293 -14.77 4.21 19.39
C PRO A 293 -14.38 2.94 20.13
N VAL A 294 -13.19 2.40 19.85
CA VAL A 294 -12.70 1.17 20.50
C VAL A 294 -11.94 1.46 21.80
N THR A 295 -11.16 2.55 21.83
CA THR A 295 -10.31 2.89 22.99
C THR A 295 -10.81 4.07 23.80
N GLY A 296 -11.75 4.88 23.26
CA GLY A 296 -12.22 6.13 23.85
C GLY A 296 -11.19 7.26 23.88
N GLU A 297 -10.01 7.05 23.30
CA GLU A 297 -8.95 8.07 23.28
C GLU A 297 -9.26 9.19 22.29
N GLN A 298 -8.97 10.43 22.72
CA GLN A 298 -9.11 11.63 21.91
C GLN A 298 -7.79 11.99 21.22
N VAL A 299 -7.88 12.30 19.94
CA VAL A 299 -6.77 12.85 19.14
C VAL A 299 -6.75 14.36 19.32
N LYS A 300 -5.66 14.89 19.83
CA LYS A 300 -5.41 16.34 19.82
C LYS A 300 -4.15 16.65 19.02
N ALA A 301 -4.23 17.65 18.14
CA ALA A 301 -3.06 18.27 17.55
C ALA A 301 -2.19 18.89 18.67
N ASP A 302 -0.89 18.70 18.58
CA ASP A 302 0.08 19.37 19.45
C ASP A 302 1.00 20.28 18.65
N LYS A 303 1.90 21.01 19.33
CA LYS A 303 2.89 21.90 18.67
C LYS A 303 3.88 21.17 17.74
N LYS A 304 3.85 19.84 17.72
CA LYS A 304 4.76 19.00 16.91
C LYS A 304 4.11 18.42 15.66
N GLY A 305 2.82 18.65 15.43
CA GLY A 305 2.06 18.18 14.29
C GLY A 305 0.68 17.66 14.67
N GLY A 306 -0.20 17.47 13.69
CA GLY A 306 -1.62 17.19 13.86
C GLY A 306 -2.12 15.90 13.22
N GLY A 307 -1.25 14.95 12.88
CA GLY A 307 -1.64 13.74 12.17
C GLY A 307 -2.43 12.72 12.99
N LEU A 308 -3.27 11.94 12.29
CA LEU A 308 -4.08 10.87 12.89
C LEU A 308 -3.21 9.76 13.50
N THR A 309 -2.02 9.55 12.95
CA THR A 309 -1.07 8.54 13.43
C THR A 309 -0.69 8.73 14.90
N ARG A 310 -0.61 9.97 15.37
CA ARG A 310 -0.21 10.26 16.77
C ARG A 310 -1.18 9.77 17.81
N SER A 311 -2.43 9.61 17.44
CA SER A 311 -3.51 9.19 18.36
C SER A 311 -3.80 7.70 18.32
N THR A 312 -3.59 7.09 17.17
CA THR A 312 -3.84 5.66 17.00
C THR A 312 -2.66 4.86 17.57
N GLY A 313 -2.85 4.17 18.69
CA GLY A 313 -1.87 3.25 19.26
C GLY A 313 -1.19 3.69 20.56
N ASN A 314 -1.59 4.79 21.20
CA ASN A 314 -1.11 5.15 22.56
C ASN A 314 -1.42 4.08 23.60
N TYR A 315 -2.45 3.28 23.38
CA TYR A 315 -2.90 2.21 24.24
C TYR A 315 -2.11 0.90 24.09
N ILE A 316 -1.31 0.76 23.01
CA ILE A 316 -0.56 -0.47 22.74
C ILE A 316 0.52 -0.65 23.81
N ASP A 317 0.58 -1.84 24.38
CA ASP A 317 1.59 -2.21 25.35
C ASP A 317 2.93 -2.51 24.66
N GLN A 318 3.90 -1.63 24.89
CA GLN A 318 5.26 -1.74 24.35
C GLN A 318 6.13 -2.74 25.13
N SER A 319 5.66 -3.23 26.29
CA SER A 319 6.36 -4.22 27.09
C SER A 319 5.99 -5.67 26.74
N THR A 320 5.16 -5.87 25.73
CA THR A 320 4.76 -7.20 25.25
C THR A 320 5.98 -8.00 24.77
N THR A 321 6.08 -9.25 25.25
CA THR A 321 7.16 -10.19 24.93
C THR A 321 6.59 -11.52 24.44
N TRP A 322 7.45 -12.47 24.11
CA TRP A 322 7.07 -13.84 23.75
C TRP A 322 6.32 -14.58 24.85
N ASP A 323 6.61 -14.27 26.12
CA ASP A 323 5.92 -14.87 27.27
C ASP A 323 4.42 -14.51 27.31
N ASP A 324 4.03 -13.39 26.71
CA ASP A 324 2.64 -12.97 26.63
C ASP A 324 1.77 -13.86 25.73
N ILE A 325 2.36 -14.68 24.86
CA ILE A 325 1.61 -15.68 24.10
C ILE A 325 0.93 -16.68 25.03
N ALA A 326 1.64 -17.14 26.06
CA ALA A 326 1.06 -18.02 27.09
C ALA A 326 -0.07 -17.33 27.85
N TRP A 327 0.08 -16.03 28.17
CA TRP A 327 -0.97 -15.24 28.80
C TRP A 327 -2.19 -15.10 27.88
N ILE A 328 -2.02 -14.81 26.58
CA ILE A 328 -3.15 -14.73 25.63
C ILE A 328 -3.87 -16.09 25.56
N ARG A 329 -3.14 -17.21 25.52
CA ARG A 329 -3.71 -18.58 25.51
C ARG A 329 -4.58 -18.88 26.74
N GLN A 330 -4.28 -18.30 27.90
CA GLN A 330 -5.10 -18.46 29.10
C GLN A 330 -6.49 -17.76 28.97
N HIS A 331 -6.63 -16.82 28.04
CA HIS A 331 -7.85 -16.02 27.87
C HIS A 331 -8.61 -16.30 26.58
N THR A 332 -8.11 -17.18 25.71
CA THR A 332 -8.81 -17.62 24.50
C THR A 332 -8.40 -19.03 24.10
N ASP A 333 -9.36 -19.79 23.59
CA ASP A 333 -9.18 -21.10 22.93
C ASP A 333 -9.13 -20.97 21.39
N LEU A 334 -9.30 -19.75 20.87
CA LEU A 334 -9.22 -19.49 19.44
C LEU A 334 -7.79 -19.64 18.93
N PRO A 335 -7.60 -20.04 17.66
CA PRO A 335 -6.30 -20.03 17.01
C PRO A 335 -5.63 -18.67 17.13
N ILE A 336 -4.31 -18.66 17.37
CA ILE A 336 -3.48 -17.45 17.48
C ILE A 336 -2.54 -17.39 16.29
N VAL A 337 -2.60 -16.27 15.56
CA VAL A 337 -1.68 -15.92 14.47
C VAL A 337 -0.87 -14.71 14.88
N LEU A 338 0.45 -14.74 14.75
CA LEU A 338 1.29 -13.57 14.97
C LEU A 338 1.43 -12.76 13.68
N LYS A 339 0.90 -11.52 13.69
CA LYS A 339 1.01 -10.60 12.57
C LYS A 339 2.19 -9.65 12.77
N GLY A 340 3.07 -9.59 11.77
CA GLY A 340 4.23 -8.70 11.79
C GLY A 340 5.55 -9.43 11.99
N ILE A 341 5.60 -10.73 11.68
CA ILE A 341 6.84 -11.50 11.68
C ILE A 341 7.70 -11.02 10.50
N GLY A 342 8.93 -10.61 10.80
CA GLY A 342 9.86 -9.99 9.87
C GLY A 342 11.21 -10.70 9.74
N SER A 343 11.37 -11.90 10.33
CA SER A 343 12.61 -12.70 10.27
C SER A 343 12.36 -14.18 10.48
N ALA A 344 13.28 -15.01 10.00
CA ALA A 344 13.25 -16.46 10.25
C ALA A 344 13.51 -16.81 11.73
N GLU A 345 14.24 -15.98 12.46
CA GLU A 345 14.45 -16.11 13.89
C GLU A 345 13.14 -16.03 14.66
N ASP A 346 12.35 -14.99 14.38
CA ASP A 346 11.03 -14.82 15.01
C ASP A 346 10.03 -15.89 14.57
N ALA A 347 10.14 -16.36 13.33
CA ALA A 347 9.33 -17.49 12.85
C ALA A 347 9.61 -18.76 13.64
N ARG A 348 10.88 -19.05 13.98
CA ARG A 348 11.22 -20.19 14.87
C ARG A 348 10.71 -20.01 16.29
N LEU A 349 10.77 -18.78 16.82
CA LEU A 349 10.19 -18.49 18.14
C LEU A 349 8.66 -18.67 18.11
N ALA A 350 8.00 -18.26 17.04
CA ALA A 350 6.57 -18.51 16.87
C ALA A 350 6.23 -20.00 16.89
N MET A 351 7.02 -20.85 16.22
CA MET A 351 6.87 -22.31 16.32
C MET A 351 7.10 -22.83 17.74
N ALA A 352 8.13 -22.33 18.42
CA ALA A 352 8.44 -22.76 19.80
C ALA A 352 7.32 -22.40 20.80
N HIS A 353 6.56 -21.32 20.53
CA HIS A 353 5.40 -20.91 21.31
C HIS A 353 4.07 -21.52 20.83
N ASN A 354 4.13 -22.50 19.91
CA ASN A 354 2.99 -23.26 19.40
C ASN A 354 1.82 -22.36 18.95
N VAL A 355 2.10 -21.27 18.20
CA VAL A 355 1.05 -20.50 17.56
C VAL A 355 0.53 -21.22 16.32
N ASP A 356 -0.68 -20.91 15.89
CA ASP A 356 -1.38 -21.64 14.82
C ASP A 356 -0.99 -21.14 13.41
N GLY A 357 -0.37 -19.95 13.33
CA GLY A 357 0.09 -19.37 12.09
C GLY A 357 0.90 -18.09 12.29
N ILE A 358 1.52 -17.65 11.21
CA ILE A 358 2.19 -16.34 11.15
C ILE A 358 1.73 -15.55 9.91
N LEU A 359 1.69 -14.24 10.05
CA LEU A 359 1.51 -13.31 8.95
C LEU A 359 2.81 -12.51 8.78
N LEU A 360 3.56 -12.87 7.72
CA LEU A 360 4.76 -12.14 7.30
C LEU A 360 4.34 -10.75 6.82
N SER A 361 4.79 -9.73 7.53
CA SER A 361 4.30 -8.37 7.34
C SER A 361 5.31 -7.35 7.86
N ASN A 362 5.46 -6.25 7.12
CA ASN A 362 6.12 -5.04 7.58
C ASN A 362 5.10 -3.89 7.78
N HIS A 363 3.83 -4.25 8.05
CA HIS A 363 2.73 -3.30 8.19
C HIS A 363 2.53 -2.39 6.96
N GLY A 364 2.88 -2.88 5.78
CA GLY A 364 2.85 -2.09 4.55
C GLY A 364 3.83 -0.91 4.55
N GLY A 365 4.96 -1.04 5.26
CA GLY A 365 5.98 -0.01 5.42
C GLY A 365 5.59 1.12 6.40
N ARG A 366 4.60 0.89 7.28
CA ARG A 366 4.04 1.94 8.14
C ARG A 366 4.70 2.05 9.51
N ASN A 367 5.45 1.05 9.96
CA ASN A 367 6.05 1.01 11.30
C ASN A 367 7.55 1.25 11.28
N LEU A 368 8.33 0.43 10.61
CA LEU A 368 9.78 0.61 10.46
C LEU A 368 10.13 0.65 8.98
N ASP A 369 10.61 1.80 8.51
CA ASP A 369 11.15 1.89 7.15
C ASP A 369 12.45 1.07 7.03
N TYR A 370 12.82 0.69 5.83
CA TYR A 370 13.94 -0.22 5.54
C TYR A 370 13.76 -1.65 6.07
N SER A 371 12.56 -2.01 6.56
CA SER A 371 12.22 -3.42 6.81
C SER A 371 12.19 -4.22 5.51
N PRO A 372 12.51 -5.52 5.54
CA PRO A 372 12.47 -6.36 4.35
C PRO A 372 11.09 -6.35 3.69
N PRO A 373 11.02 -6.28 2.35
CA PRO A 373 9.78 -6.52 1.61
C PRO A 373 9.17 -7.87 1.97
N ALA A 374 7.86 -7.90 2.22
CA ALA A 374 7.21 -9.09 2.77
C ALA A 374 7.32 -10.33 1.87
N ILE A 375 7.34 -10.15 0.54
CA ILE A 375 7.56 -11.28 -0.39
C ILE A 375 8.95 -11.90 -0.24
N LEU A 376 9.98 -11.13 0.15
CA LEU A 376 11.33 -11.66 0.40
C LEU A 376 11.38 -12.47 1.69
N LEU A 377 10.51 -12.20 2.66
CA LEU A 377 10.40 -13.00 3.89
C LEU A 377 9.96 -14.43 3.58
N LEU A 378 9.11 -14.67 2.58
CA LEU A 378 8.79 -16.04 2.13
C LEU A 378 10.04 -16.76 1.63
N LEU A 379 10.92 -16.09 0.89
CA LEU A 379 12.19 -16.65 0.43
C LEU A 379 13.14 -16.91 1.61
N GLU A 380 13.15 -16.02 2.61
CA GLU A 380 13.93 -16.22 3.83
C GLU A 380 13.43 -17.43 4.61
N MET A 381 12.11 -17.65 4.71
CA MET A 381 11.55 -18.86 5.31
C MET A 381 12.06 -20.12 4.60
N HIS A 382 12.03 -20.16 3.27
CA HIS A 382 12.55 -21.31 2.52
C HIS A 382 14.04 -21.60 2.77
N ARG A 383 14.85 -20.57 2.96
CA ARG A 383 16.29 -20.71 3.19
C ARG A 383 16.66 -21.01 4.63
N CYS A 384 16.00 -20.32 5.56
CA CYS A 384 16.44 -20.28 6.94
C CYS A 384 15.53 -21.05 7.89
N CYS A 385 14.27 -21.30 7.51
CA CYS A 385 13.28 -21.92 8.37
C CYS A 385 12.24 -22.73 7.56
N PRO A 386 12.66 -23.64 6.64
CA PRO A 386 11.74 -24.33 5.72
C PRO A 386 10.69 -25.19 6.43
N GLU A 387 11.01 -25.69 7.63
CA GLU A 387 10.10 -26.49 8.46
C GLU A 387 8.82 -25.76 8.87
N ILE A 388 8.77 -24.42 8.72
CA ILE A 388 7.60 -23.62 9.09
C ILE A 388 6.38 -23.96 8.23
N PHE A 389 6.59 -24.24 6.94
CA PHE A 389 5.51 -24.55 6.01
C PHE A 389 4.79 -25.87 6.31
N ASP A 390 5.45 -26.78 7.07
CA ASP A 390 4.87 -28.04 7.53
C ASP A 390 4.24 -27.93 8.93
N LYS A 391 4.61 -26.90 9.70
CA LYS A 391 4.23 -26.78 11.11
C LYS A 391 3.04 -25.85 11.34
N MET A 392 2.88 -24.82 10.51
CA MET A 392 1.82 -23.84 10.67
C MET A 392 1.46 -23.16 9.34
N GLU A 393 0.33 -22.47 9.31
CA GLU A 393 -0.04 -21.68 8.14
C GLU A 393 0.76 -20.37 8.08
N VAL A 394 1.32 -20.10 6.90
CA VAL A 394 2.07 -18.87 6.62
C VAL A 394 1.24 -17.98 5.71
N PHE A 395 0.98 -16.77 6.16
CA PHE A 395 0.29 -15.73 5.43
C PHE A 395 1.26 -14.59 5.10
N VAL A 396 0.91 -13.76 4.13
CA VAL A 396 1.73 -12.60 3.75
C VAL A 396 0.85 -11.41 3.38
N ASP A 397 1.28 -10.20 3.76
CA ASP A 397 0.68 -8.94 3.29
C ASP A 397 1.77 -7.93 2.87
N GLY A 398 1.38 -6.85 2.22
CA GLY A 398 2.27 -5.74 1.87
C GLY A 398 2.66 -5.73 0.39
N GLY A 399 2.14 -4.74 -0.35
CA GLY A 399 2.49 -4.47 -1.74
C GLY A 399 1.70 -5.24 -2.79
N PHE A 400 0.83 -6.16 -2.42
CA PHE A 400 0.02 -6.96 -3.35
C PHE A 400 -1.07 -6.10 -3.99
N ARG A 401 -1.08 -6.08 -5.32
CA ARG A 401 -1.98 -5.24 -6.12
C ARG A 401 -2.69 -6.00 -7.24
N ARG A 402 -2.16 -7.15 -7.66
CA ARG A 402 -2.62 -7.91 -8.83
C ARG A 402 -2.84 -9.36 -8.49
N GLY A 403 -3.72 -10.05 -9.22
CA GLY A 403 -3.88 -11.50 -9.08
C GLY A 403 -2.58 -12.28 -9.33
N ALA A 404 -1.73 -11.78 -10.24
CA ALA A 404 -0.39 -12.33 -10.46
C ALA A 404 0.51 -12.23 -9.22
N ASP A 405 0.40 -11.15 -8.43
CA ASP A 405 1.17 -11.01 -7.18
C ASP A 405 0.71 -12.04 -6.15
N VAL A 406 -0.60 -12.25 -6.05
CA VAL A 406 -1.19 -13.30 -5.18
C VAL A 406 -0.62 -14.66 -5.57
N LEU A 407 -0.63 -15.01 -6.86
CA LEU A 407 -0.12 -16.29 -7.33
C LEU A 407 1.37 -16.50 -7.02
N LYS A 408 2.21 -15.45 -7.12
CA LYS A 408 3.64 -15.53 -6.73
C LYS A 408 3.81 -15.89 -5.27
N ALA A 409 3.02 -15.27 -4.38
CA ALA A 409 3.07 -15.60 -2.95
C ALA A 409 2.63 -17.04 -2.67
N LEU A 410 1.58 -17.50 -3.32
CA LEU A 410 1.12 -18.89 -3.22
C LEU A 410 2.18 -19.88 -3.72
N CYS A 411 2.84 -19.57 -4.85
CA CYS A 411 3.98 -20.36 -5.34
C CYS A 411 5.11 -20.47 -4.31
N LEU A 412 5.27 -19.43 -3.49
CA LEU A 412 6.30 -19.38 -2.44
C LEU A 412 5.79 -19.86 -1.06
N GLY A 413 4.65 -20.54 -1.01
CA GLY A 413 4.18 -21.26 0.18
C GLY A 413 3.21 -20.48 1.07
N ALA A 414 2.83 -19.26 0.71
CA ALA A 414 1.76 -18.58 1.43
C ALA A 414 0.42 -19.31 1.24
N LYS A 415 -0.37 -19.48 2.30
CA LYS A 415 -1.72 -20.05 2.24
C LYS A 415 -2.75 -19.05 1.74
N ALA A 416 -2.60 -17.79 2.11
CA ALA A 416 -3.44 -16.68 1.64
C ALA A 416 -2.66 -15.36 1.72
N VAL A 417 -3.15 -14.37 0.96
CA VAL A 417 -2.53 -13.05 0.82
C VAL A 417 -3.47 -11.98 1.38
N GLY A 418 -2.92 -11.10 2.20
CA GLY A 418 -3.64 -9.96 2.74
C GLY A 418 -3.47 -8.69 1.90
N ILE A 419 -4.56 -7.99 1.67
CA ILE A 419 -4.56 -6.66 1.06
C ILE A 419 -5.19 -5.66 2.03
N GLY A 420 -4.53 -4.52 2.24
CA GLY A 420 -5.00 -3.46 3.13
C GLY A 420 -5.50 -2.24 2.36
N ARG A 421 -4.58 -1.33 2.02
CA ARG A 421 -4.89 -0.03 1.42
C ARG A 421 -5.82 -0.09 0.22
N THR A 422 -5.60 -1.06 -0.67
CA THR A 422 -6.38 -1.19 -1.90
C THR A 422 -7.85 -1.45 -1.62
N PHE A 423 -8.17 -2.24 -0.59
CA PHE A 423 -9.56 -2.43 -0.15
C PHE A 423 -10.17 -1.14 0.40
N LEU A 424 -9.39 -0.30 1.10
CA LEU A 424 -9.88 1.02 1.53
C LEU A 424 -10.13 1.95 0.34
N TYR A 425 -9.24 1.94 -0.66
CA TYR A 425 -9.46 2.76 -1.87
C TYR A 425 -10.69 2.28 -2.66
N ALA A 426 -10.90 0.97 -2.74
CA ALA A 426 -12.11 0.39 -3.32
C ALA A 426 -13.37 0.76 -2.52
N LEU A 427 -13.27 0.76 -1.19
CA LEU A 427 -14.37 1.15 -0.30
C LEU A 427 -14.81 2.62 -0.50
N ASN A 428 -14.02 3.46 -1.14
CA ASN A 428 -14.46 4.78 -1.59
C ASN A 428 -15.67 4.69 -2.56
N TYR A 429 -15.90 3.53 -3.18
CA TYR A 429 -17.11 3.18 -3.96
C TYR A 429 -18.12 2.34 -3.15
N GLY A 430 -18.00 2.34 -1.81
CA GLY A 430 -18.84 1.52 -0.94
C GLY A 430 -18.56 0.01 -1.05
N THR A 431 -19.49 -0.79 -0.57
CA THR A 431 -19.42 -2.26 -0.64
C THR A 431 -19.18 -2.76 -2.06
N GLN A 432 -19.86 -2.18 -3.06
CA GLN A 432 -19.74 -2.57 -4.47
C GLN A 432 -18.32 -2.37 -5.01
N GLY A 433 -17.62 -1.34 -4.59
CA GLY A 433 -16.23 -1.12 -4.97
C GLY A 433 -15.30 -2.23 -4.45
N VAL A 434 -15.55 -2.70 -3.23
CA VAL A 434 -14.77 -3.79 -2.63
C VAL A 434 -15.05 -5.12 -3.37
N GLU A 435 -16.31 -5.40 -3.67
CA GLU A 435 -16.73 -6.57 -4.47
C GLU A 435 -16.08 -6.56 -5.85
N HIS A 436 -16.11 -5.42 -6.54
CA HIS A 436 -15.50 -5.25 -7.85
C HIS A 436 -13.97 -5.44 -7.81
N LEU A 437 -13.29 -4.97 -6.75
CA LEU A 437 -11.86 -5.24 -6.59
C LEU A 437 -11.57 -6.74 -6.44
N VAL A 438 -12.41 -7.47 -5.71
CA VAL A 438 -12.25 -8.93 -5.56
C VAL A 438 -12.44 -9.61 -6.91
N GLU A 439 -13.44 -9.24 -7.70
CA GLU A 439 -13.67 -9.76 -9.05
C GLU A 439 -12.48 -9.52 -9.99
N ILE A 440 -11.89 -8.31 -9.95
CA ILE A 440 -10.68 -7.98 -10.71
C ILE A 440 -9.53 -8.91 -10.32
N ILE A 441 -9.24 -9.02 -9.02
CA ILE A 441 -8.11 -9.85 -8.53
C ILE A 441 -8.35 -11.33 -8.86
N GLN A 442 -9.58 -11.81 -8.73
CA GLN A 442 -9.96 -13.18 -9.09
C GLN A 442 -9.72 -13.44 -10.58
N SER A 443 -10.25 -12.60 -11.45
CA SER A 443 -10.06 -12.73 -12.91
C SER A 443 -8.59 -12.73 -13.32
N GLU A 444 -7.79 -11.87 -12.69
CA GLU A 444 -6.34 -11.82 -12.93
C GLU A 444 -5.63 -13.08 -12.40
N LEU A 445 -6.02 -13.60 -11.24
CA LEU A 445 -5.47 -14.84 -10.68
C LEU A 445 -5.81 -16.04 -11.55
N GLU A 446 -7.07 -16.21 -11.95
CA GLU A 446 -7.50 -17.27 -12.84
C GLU A 446 -6.76 -17.23 -14.18
N SER A 447 -6.61 -16.04 -14.76
CA SER A 447 -5.85 -15.86 -16.01
C SER A 447 -4.37 -16.23 -15.83
N ALA A 448 -3.76 -15.83 -14.72
CA ALA A 448 -2.37 -16.18 -14.43
C ALA A 448 -2.20 -17.69 -14.22
N MET A 449 -3.12 -18.35 -13.48
CA MET A 449 -3.12 -19.79 -13.28
C MET A 449 -3.24 -20.54 -14.62
N LYS A 450 -4.16 -20.13 -15.50
CA LYS A 450 -4.29 -20.70 -16.85
C LYS A 450 -2.97 -20.59 -17.63
N LEU A 451 -2.37 -19.41 -17.62
CA LEU A 451 -1.18 -19.13 -18.40
C LEU A 451 0.09 -19.79 -17.87
N ILE A 452 0.19 -20.08 -16.56
CA ILE A 452 1.30 -20.87 -16.02
C ILE A 452 1.05 -22.39 -16.05
N GLY A 453 -0.17 -22.81 -16.41
CA GLY A 453 -0.52 -24.21 -16.60
C GLY A 453 -0.88 -24.95 -15.32
N VAL A 454 -1.57 -24.30 -14.36
CA VAL A 454 -2.12 -24.90 -13.14
C VAL A 454 -3.63 -24.70 -13.09
N LYS A 455 -4.37 -25.71 -12.63
CA LYS A 455 -5.83 -25.71 -12.59
C LYS A 455 -6.40 -25.45 -11.19
N ASP A 456 -5.65 -25.74 -10.15
CA ASP A 456 -6.04 -25.54 -8.75
C ASP A 456 -4.82 -25.24 -7.87
N LEU A 457 -5.06 -24.82 -6.62
CA LEU A 457 -4.01 -24.39 -5.72
C LEU A 457 -3.11 -25.56 -5.23
N SER A 458 -3.54 -26.82 -5.37
CA SER A 458 -2.71 -27.98 -5.00
C SER A 458 -1.54 -28.20 -5.99
N GLU A 459 -1.64 -27.67 -7.20
CA GLU A 459 -0.59 -27.74 -8.21
C GLU A 459 0.42 -26.57 -8.11
N VAL A 460 0.18 -25.62 -7.21
CA VAL A 460 1.04 -24.42 -7.05
C VAL A 460 2.26 -24.76 -6.19
N HIS A 461 3.46 -24.43 -6.69
CA HIS A 461 4.73 -24.73 -6.02
C HIS A 461 5.86 -23.79 -6.45
N PRO A 462 6.99 -23.67 -5.69
CA PRO A 462 8.07 -22.72 -6.00
C PRO A 462 8.70 -22.86 -7.38
N GLY A 463 8.68 -24.06 -7.98
CA GLY A 463 9.21 -24.30 -9.31
C GLY A 463 8.49 -23.54 -10.46
N LEU A 464 7.33 -22.93 -10.19
CA LEU A 464 6.56 -22.12 -11.13
C LEU A 464 7.02 -20.65 -11.19
N VAL A 465 7.96 -20.27 -10.34
CA VAL A 465 8.54 -18.91 -10.31
C VAL A 465 10.06 -18.95 -10.43
N ASN A 466 10.62 -17.85 -10.90
CA ASN A 466 12.06 -17.60 -10.91
C ASN A 466 12.33 -16.39 -10.01
N THR A 467 13.09 -16.60 -8.94
CA THR A 467 13.44 -15.61 -7.92
C THR A 467 14.88 -15.12 -8.01
N SER A 468 15.66 -15.58 -9.03
CA SER A 468 17.09 -15.31 -9.15
C SER A 468 17.47 -13.83 -9.07
N ASP A 469 16.56 -12.95 -9.55
CA ASP A 469 16.79 -11.49 -9.51
C ASP A 469 16.68 -10.88 -8.10
N VAL A 470 16.10 -11.60 -7.14
CA VAL A 470 15.92 -11.13 -5.75
C VAL A 470 16.61 -12.04 -4.72
N ASP A 471 17.10 -13.19 -5.12
CA ASP A 471 17.70 -14.18 -4.22
C ASP A 471 18.89 -13.64 -3.43
N HIS A 472 19.70 -12.78 -4.04
CA HIS A 472 20.87 -12.16 -3.40
C HIS A 472 20.50 -11.14 -2.30
N LEU A 473 19.24 -10.71 -2.23
CA LEU A 473 18.73 -9.80 -1.21
C LEU A 473 18.26 -10.53 0.06
N VAL A 474 18.19 -11.85 0.01
CA VAL A 474 17.70 -12.69 1.11
C VAL A 474 18.88 -13.27 1.89
N PRO A 475 18.87 -13.24 3.23
CA PRO A 475 19.91 -13.86 4.04
C PRO A 475 20.14 -15.33 3.63
N ALA A 476 21.42 -15.73 3.50
CA ALA A 476 21.75 -17.10 3.14
C ALA A 476 21.52 -18.09 4.31
N ASN A 477 21.61 -17.58 5.52
CA ASN A 477 21.37 -18.30 6.78
C ASN A 477 21.20 -17.26 7.90
N THR A 478 20.85 -17.72 9.10
CA THR A 478 20.71 -16.86 10.29
C THR A 478 22.07 -16.47 10.93
N ASN A 479 23.20 -16.99 10.42
CA ASN A 479 24.53 -16.71 10.92
C ASN A 479 25.14 -15.49 10.19
N HIS A 480 24.75 -14.30 10.58
CA HIS A 480 25.34 -13.08 10.01
C HIS A 480 26.85 -12.99 10.33
N PRO A 481 27.73 -12.60 9.38
CA PRO A 481 29.17 -12.48 9.60
C PRO A 481 29.55 -11.65 10.82
N TYR A 482 28.75 -10.67 11.13
CA TYR A 482 28.97 -9.75 12.25
C TYR A 482 28.21 -10.11 13.52
N VAL A 483 27.51 -11.24 13.60
CA VAL A 483 26.70 -11.64 14.77
C VAL A 483 27.50 -11.77 16.06
N ARG A 484 28.80 -12.06 15.95
CA ARG A 484 29.72 -12.15 17.10
C ARG A 484 30.23 -10.80 17.58
N TRP A 485 30.05 -9.74 16.79
CA TRP A 485 30.44 -8.40 17.21
C TRP A 485 29.47 -7.87 18.26
N ARG A 486 30.01 -7.44 19.39
CA ARG A 486 29.28 -6.77 20.44
C ARG A 486 29.96 -5.48 20.76
N SER A 487 29.23 -4.36 20.82
CA SER A 487 29.79 -3.11 21.32
C SER A 487 30.21 -3.29 22.78
N THR A 488 31.44 -2.93 23.12
CA THR A 488 31.82 -2.81 24.52
C THR A 488 31.00 -1.66 25.12
N PRO A 489 30.26 -1.87 26.23
CA PRO A 489 29.57 -0.76 26.90
C PRO A 489 30.66 0.31 27.23
N LYS A 490 30.40 1.53 26.79
CA LYS A 490 31.23 2.66 27.31
C LYS A 490 30.80 2.83 28.77
N LEU A 491 31.70 2.51 29.68
CA LEU A 491 31.59 2.82 31.12
C LEU A 491 31.50 4.33 31.32
#